data_4d6a9ac423a4f7023dbd06bcefc2729d
#
_entry.id   4d6a9ac423a4f7023dbd06bcefc2729d
#
_cell.length_a   1.000
_cell.length_b   1.000
_cell.length_c   1.000
_cell.angle_alpha   90.00
_cell.angle_beta   90.00
_cell.angle_gamma   90.00
#
_symmetry.space_group_name_H-M   'P 1'
#
loop_
_entity.id
_entity.type
_entity.pdbx_description
1 polymer ?
#
loop_
_entity_poly.entity_id
_entity_poly.type
_entity_poly.pdbx_seq_one_letter_code
_entity_poly.pdbx_strand_id
1 'polypeptide(L)'
;MCIPTPHNTAKKGDIAKKVLMPGDPLRAKYIAETYLENPVCFNTVRNMFGYTGTYKGEQVSVMGGGMGMPSMGIYSYELYNFYDVEKIIRIGSAGALQDDVNVMDVVIAMSACTDSNYGSQYQLPGTFAPTASYNLVARAVEVAKEQGTPVHVGTVVSSDVFYSDNPETSKAWRKMGVLCAEMECAALFMNAARAGKEALGILTISDHMFREEAISAEARQTSFNKMMEIAL
;
A
#
# COMPACT_ATOMS: atom_id res chain seq x y z
N MET A 1 -13.41 20.36 -5.35
CA MET A 1 -14.23 19.32 -6.00
C MET A 1 -15.27 18.88 -4.99
N CYS A 2 -16.47 18.50 -5.40
CA CYS A 2 -17.51 18.07 -4.46
C CYS A 2 -17.48 16.55 -4.30
N ILE A 3 -17.83 16.04 -3.13
CA ILE A 3 -18.15 14.62 -2.91
C ILE A 3 -19.65 14.41 -3.23
N PRO A 4 -20.05 13.25 -3.80
CA PRO A 4 -19.20 12.16 -4.27
C PRO A 4 -18.31 12.58 -5.44
N THR A 5 -17.18 11.84 -5.62
CA THR A 5 -16.27 12.05 -6.73
C THR A 5 -16.61 11.12 -7.91
N PRO A 6 -16.01 11.29 -9.12
CA PRO A 6 -16.18 10.34 -10.21
C PRO A 6 -15.69 8.91 -9.90
N HIS A 7 -14.92 8.73 -8.83
CA HIS A 7 -14.28 7.46 -8.49
C HIS A 7 -14.80 6.86 -7.18
N ASN A 8 -15.53 7.67 -6.37
CA ASN A 8 -15.98 7.23 -5.04
C ASN A 8 -17.35 7.84 -4.71
N THR A 9 -18.35 6.98 -4.45
CA THR A 9 -19.72 7.37 -4.13
C THR A 9 -19.98 7.64 -2.64
N ALA A 10 -18.98 7.50 -1.80
CA ALA A 10 -19.10 7.76 -0.37
C ALA A 10 -19.58 9.19 -0.09
N LYS A 11 -20.37 9.33 0.96
CA LYS A 11 -20.78 10.62 1.54
C LYS A 11 -19.79 11.03 2.62
N LYS A 12 -19.91 12.27 3.07
CA LYS A 12 -19.13 12.77 4.20
C LYS A 12 -19.44 11.94 5.45
N GLY A 13 -18.38 11.36 6.04
CA GLY A 13 -18.49 10.52 7.23
C GLY A 13 -18.63 9.02 6.97
N ASP A 14 -18.83 8.59 5.71
CA ASP A 14 -18.89 7.16 5.37
C ASP A 14 -17.51 6.48 5.47
N ILE A 15 -16.42 7.24 5.31
CA ILE A 15 -15.04 6.72 5.34
C ILE A 15 -14.38 7.11 6.65
N ALA A 16 -13.77 6.14 7.31
CA ALA A 16 -13.01 6.35 8.54
C ALA A 16 -11.72 7.15 8.27
N LYS A 17 -11.16 7.74 9.33
CA LYS A 17 -9.89 8.47 9.26
C LYS A 17 -8.66 7.59 9.00
N LYS A 18 -8.80 6.29 9.23
CA LYS A 18 -7.76 5.27 9.03
C LYS A 18 -8.23 4.34 7.92
N VAL A 19 -7.42 4.20 6.87
CA VAL A 19 -7.77 3.41 5.69
C VAL A 19 -6.67 2.40 5.36
N LEU A 20 -7.04 1.14 5.21
CA LEU A 20 -6.19 0.12 4.61
C LEU A 20 -6.42 0.08 3.10
N MET A 21 -5.36 0.10 2.30
CA MET A 21 -5.46 0.10 0.85
C MET A 21 -4.71 -1.07 0.20
N PRO A 22 -5.37 -2.22 0.00
CA PRO A 22 -4.87 -3.23 -0.93
C PRO A 22 -4.99 -2.73 -2.37
N GLY A 23 -4.14 -3.23 -3.28
CA GLY A 23 -4.31 -2.98 -4.71
C GLY A 23 -5.58 -3.62 -5.26
N ASP A 24 -5.83 -4.86 -4.87
CA ASP A 24 -6.97 -5.68 -5.31
C ASP A 24 -8.25 -5.33 -4.52
N PRO A 25 -9.35 -4.92 -5.22
CA PRO A 25 -10.62 -4.64 -4.56
C PRO A 25 -11.29 -5.89 -3.94
N LEU A 26 -11.02 -7.09 -4.46
CA LEU A 26 -11.51 -8.32 -3.85
C LEU A 26 -10.77 -8.63 -2.53
N ARG A 27 -9.50 -8.26 -2.42
CA ARG A 27 -8.79 -8.29 -1.14
C ARG A 27 -9.37 -7.28 -0.16
N ALA A 28 -9.78 -6.08 -0.62
CA ALA A 28 -10.47 -5.13 0.24
C ALA A 28 -11.77 -5.71 0.80
N LYS A 29 -12.56 -6.39 -0.02
CA LYS A 29 -13.75 -7.11 0.39
C LYS A 29 -13.42 -8.23 1.40
N TYR A 30 -12.44 -9.08 1.10
CA TYR A 30 -12.00 -10.14 1.98
C TYR A 30 -11.60 -9.64 3.37
N ILE A 31 -10.82 -8.56 3.44
CA ILE A 31 -10.40 -7.97 4.71
C ILE A 31 -11.60 -7.43 5.48
N ALA A 32 -12.51 -6.72 4.81
CA ALA A 32 -13.70 -6.18 5.45
C ALA A 32 -14.59 -7.30 6.03
N GLU A 33 -14.83 -8.36 5.28
CA GLU A 33 -15.70 -9.47 5.70
C GLU A 33 -15.03 -10.38 6.75
N THR A 34 -13.69 -10.44 6.79
CA THR A 34 -12.95 -11.33 7.70
C THR A 34 -12.62 -10.67 9.03
N TYR A 35 -12.23 -9.38 9.00
CA TYR A 35 -11.64 -8.72 10.16
C TYR A 35 -12.51 -7.61 10.76
N LEU A 36 -13.42 -6.99 9.97
CA LEU A 36 -14.22 -5.88 10.48
C LEU A 36 -15.58 -6.35 10.99
N GLU A 37 -15.99 -5.78 12.10
CA GLU A 37 -17.35 -5.92 12.63
C GLU A 37 -18.29 -4.98 11.86
N ASN A 38 -19.47 -5.50 11.44
CA ASN A 38 -20.53 -4.77 10.74
C ASN A 38 -20.03 -3.95 9.53
N PRO A 39 -19.28 -4.54 8.57
CA PRO A 39 -18.75 -3.80 7.44
C PRO A 39 -19.87 -3.31 6.51
N VAL A 40 -19.86 -2.02 6.20
CA VAL A 40 -20.77 -1.38 5.25
C VAL A 40 -20.00 -0.97 4.01
N CYS A 41 -20.46 -1.42 2.83
CA CYS A 41 -19.89 -1.03 1.55
C CYS A 41 -20.29 0.40 1.19
N PHE A 42 -19.32 1.31 1.06
CA PHE A 42 -19.55 2.71 0.67
C PHE A 42 -19.25 3.00 -0.80
N ASN A 43 -18.48 2.14 -1.47
CA ASN A 43 -18.10 2.34 -2.86
C ASN A 43 -18.07 1.05 -3.67
N THR A 44 -18.66 1.12 -4.89
CA THR A 44 -18.62 0.06 -5.90
C THR A 44 -18.25 0.59 -7.29
N VAL A 45 -18.00 1.90 -7.41
CA VAL A 45 -17.63 2.53 -8.68
C VAL A 45 -16.35 1.87 -9.22
N ARG A 46 -16.36 1.51 -10.51
CA ARG A 46 -15.25 0.83 -11.19
C ARG A 46 -14.87 -0.51 -10.55
N ASN A 47 -15.77 -1.13 -9.76
CA ASN A 47 -15.49 -2.29 -8.90
C ASN A 47 -14.37 -2.03 -7.86
N MET A 48 -14.03 -0.77 -7.61
CA MET A 48 -13.09 -0.40 -6.57
C MET A 48 -13.80 -0.40 -5.22
N PHE A 49 -14.01 -1.58 -4.67
CA PHE A 49 -14.78 -1.78 -3.45
C PHE A 49 -14.14 -1.09 -2.27
N GLY A 50 -14.98 -0.41 -1.48
CA GLY A 50 -14.60 0.24 -0.23
C GLY A 50 -15.61 -0.06 0.86
N TYR A 51 -15.13 -0.38 2.04
CA TYR A 51 -15.92 -0.76 3.21
C TYR A 51 -15.47 -0.01 4.44
N THR A 52 -16.41 0.33 5.31
CA THR A 52 -16.15 0.84 6.67
C THR A 52 -16.79 -0.08 7.67
N GLY A 53 -16.06 -0.43 8.72
CA GLY A 53 -16.52 -1.23 9.84
C GLY A 53 -15.74 -0.91 11.11
N THR A 54 -15.85 -1.77 12.10
CA THR A 54 -15.17 -1.61 13.39
C THR A 54 -14.15 -2.73 13.60
N TYR A 55 -12.97 -2.39 14.08
CA TYR A 55 -11.95 -3.34 14.52
C TYR A 55 -11.46 -2.97 15.91
N LYS A 56 -11.63 -3.88 16.88
CA LYS A 56 -11.29 -3.64 18.31
C LYS A 56 -11.84 -2.33 18.87
N GLY A 57 -13.07 -1.97 18.48
CA GLY A 57 -13.75 -0.75 18.95
C GLY A 57 -13.43 0.52 18.16
N GLU A 58 -12.50 0.49 17.20
CA GLU A 58 -12.10 1.63 16.36
C GLU A 58 -12.68 1.51 14.95
N GLN A 59 -13.14 2.63 14.39
CA GLN A 59 -13.57 2.66 12.98
C GLN A 59 -12.37 2.56 12.04
N VAL A 60 -12.47 1.65 11.08
CA VAL A 60 -11.47 1.42 10.02
C VAL A 60 -12.18 1.27 8.69
N SER A 61 -11.61 1.86 7.65
CA SER A 61 -12.03 1.61 6.27
C SER A 61 -11.00 0.77 5.54
N VAL A 62 -11.48 -0.02 4.59
CA VAL A 62 -10.65 -0.79 3.67
C VAL A 62 -11.14 -0.49 2.26
N MET A 63 -10.26 -0.05 1.36
CA MET A 63 -10.63 0.28 -0.01
C MET A 63 -9.54 -0.15 -0.99
N GLY A 64 -9.92 -0.71 -2.13
CA GLY A 64 -8.99 -1.01 -3.20
C GLY A 64 -8.31 0.25 -3.75
N GLY A 65 -7.02 0.15 -4.08
CA GLY A 65 -6.24 1.24 -4.66
C GLY A 65 -5.89 1.06 -6.15
N GLY A 66 -6.14 -0.14 -6.70
CA GLY A 66 -5.74 -0.52 -8.05
C GLY A 66 -4.24 -0.80 -8.16
N MET A 67 -3.72 -0.81 -9.38
CA MET A 67 -2.32 -1.03 -9.69
C MET A 67 -1.69 0.23 -10.29
N GLY A 68 -0.46 0.49 -9.87
CA GLY A 68 0.37 1.58 -10.38
C GLY A 68 0.12 2.93 -9.70
N MET A 69 1.13 3.79 -9.79
CA MET A 69 1.12 5.10 -9.15
C MET A 69 -0.02 6.02 -9.61
N PRO A 70 -0.46 6.03 -10.89
CA PRO A 70 -1.60 6.84 -11.28
C PRO A 70 -2.90 6.44 -10.57
N SER A 71 -3.15 5.13 -10.39
CA SER A 71 -4.34 4.64 -9.69
C SER A 71 -4.27 4.99 -8.19
N MET A 72 -3.19 4.62 -7.51
CA MET A 72 -2.96 5.00 -6.11
C MET A 72 -3.03 6.51 -5.94
N GLY A 73 -2.51 7.28 -6.89
CA GLY A 73 -2.54 8.73 -6.91
C GLY A 73 -3.95 9.30 -6.85
N ILE A 74 -4.90 8.77 -7.65
CA ILE A 74 -6.29 9.20 -7.66
C ILE A 74 -6.94 8.92 -6.30
N TYR A 75 -6.95 7.67 -5.86
CA TYR A 75 -7.70 7.27 -4.67
C TYR A 75 -7.12 7.87 -3.39
N SER A 76 -5.81 7.85 -3.20
CA SER A 76 -5.20 8.46 -2.00
C SER A 76 -5.37 9.98 -1.96
N TYR A 77 -5.31 10.65 -3.11
CA TYR A 77 -5.57 12.09 -3.19
C TYR A 77 -7.00 12.42 -2.74
N GLU A 78 -8.00 11.71 -3.27
CA GLU A 78 -9.40 11.91 -2.91
C GLU A 78 -9.66 11.64 -1.43
N LEU A 79 -9.13 10.53 -0.91
CA LEU A 79 -9.28 10.17 0.49
C LEU A 79 -8.71 11.24 1.43
N TYR A 80 -7.49 11.73 1.17
CA TYR A 80 -6.87 12.77 1.99
C TYR A 80 -7.53 14.14 1.87
N ASN A 81 -7.90 14.55 0.66
CA ASN A 81 -8.32 15.94 0.41
C ASN A 81 -9.83 16.15 0.45
N PHE A 82 -10.65 15.09 0.26
CA PHE A 82 -12.11 15.23 0.17
C PHE A 82 -12.87 14.47 1.25
N TYR A 83 -12.28 13.37 1.78
CA TYR A 83 -12.94 12.49 2.74
C TYR A 83 -12.34 12.55 4.14
N ASP A 84 -11.48 13.52 4.42
CA ASP A 84 -10.90 13.76 5.75
C ASP A 84 -10.11 12.57 6.33
N VAL A 85 -9.56 11.72 5.46
CA VAL A 85 -8.69 10.62 5.87
C VAL A 85 -7.37 11.17 6.40
N GLU A 86 -6.89 10.62 7.50
CA GLU A 86 -5.66 11.06 8.15
C GLU A 86 -4.50 10.10 7.90
N LYS A 87 -4.80 8.79 7.82
CA LYS A 87 -3.78 7.74 7.69
C LYS A 87 -4.19 6.73 6.64
N ILE A 88 -3.27 6.42 5.74
CA ILE A 88 -3.44 5.33 4.78
C ILE A 88 -2.27 4.35 4.94
N ILE A 89 -2.61 3.07 5.15
CA ILE A 89 -1.65 1.98 5.11
C ILE A 89 -1.92 1.15 3.86
N ARG A 90 -0.99 1.21 2.90
CA ARG A 90 -1.00 0.30 1.77
C ARG A 90 -0.62 -1.10 2.25
N ILE A 91 -1.42 -2.08 1.88
CA ILE A 91 -1.17 -3.51 2.13
C ILE A 91 -1.13 -4.24 0.79
N GLY A 92 0.07 -4.57 0.36
CA GLY A 92 0.30 -5.04 -1.02
C GLY A 92 1.16 -6.29 -1.14
N SER A 93 1.29 -6.77 -2.37
CA SER A 93 2.30 -7.76 -2.77
C SER A 93 3.50 -7.07 -3.39
N ALA A 94 4.66 -7.72 -3.32
CA ALA A 94 5.91 -7.24 -3.91
C ALA A 94 6.79 -8.41 -4.37
N GLY A 95 7.66 -8.16 -5.35
CA GLY A 95 8.70 -9.09 -5.78
C GLY A 95 10.01 -8.85 -5.05
N ALA A 96 10.58 -9.86 -4.39
CA ALA A 96 11.84 -9.74 -3.66
C ALA A 96 13.03 -9.47 -4.58
N LEU A 97 13.95 -8.60 -4.13
CA LEU A 97 15.19 -8.27 -4.84
C LEU A 97 16.43 -8.79 -4.10
N GLN A 98 16.38 -9.02 -2.79
CA GLN A 98 17.50 -9.46 -1.96
C GLN A 98 17.42 -10.96 -1.66
N ASP A 99 18.57 -11.62 -1.50
CA ASP A 99 18.64 -13.06 -1.27
C ASP A 99 18.11 -13.50 0.10
N ASP A 100 18.11 -12.61 1.08
CA ASP A 100 17.61 -12.84 2.43
C ASP A 100 16.12 -12.47 2.61
N VAL A 101 15.48 -12.01 1.55
CA VAL A 101 14.03 -11.69 1.52
C VAL A 101 13.29 -12.79 0.75
N ASN A 102 12.51 -13.59 1.44
CA ASN A 102 11.89 -14.79 0.88
C ASN A 102 10.40 -14.59 0.58
N VAL A 103 9.84 -15.47 -0.25
CA VAL A 103 8.40 -15.51 -0.49
C VAL A 103 7.65 -15.71 0.83
N MET A 104 6.57 -14.97 1.03
CA MET A 104 5.76 -14.83 2.26
C MET A 104 6.40 -14.02 3.38
N ASP A 105 7.62 -13.49 3.24
CA ASP A 105 8.15 -12.51 4.17
C ASP A 105 7.36 -11.19 4.11
N VAL A 106 7.36 -10.48 5.23
CA VAL A 106 6.72 -9.16 5.34
C VAL A 106 7.78 -8.06 5.29
N VAL A 107 7.57 -7.08 4.42
CA VAL A 107 8.41 -5.89 4.26
C VAL A 107 7.63 -4.66 4.71
N ILE A 108 8.20 -3.89 5.65
CA ILE A 108 7.72 -2.57 6.04
C ILE A 108 8.52 -1.53 5.23
N ALA A 109 7.86 -0.84 4.31
CA ALA A 109 8.48 0.15 3.42
C ALA A 109 8.75 1.46 4.17
N MET A 110 9.99 1.67 4.58
CA MET A 110 10.45 2.91 5.22
C MET A 110 10.54 4.06 4.21
N SER A 111 10.94 3.77 2.98
CA SER A 111 11.02 4.72 1.87
C SER A 111 10.79 3.99 0.54
N ALA A 112 10.47 4.74 -0.50
CA ALA A 112 10.28 4.19 -1.84
C ALA A 112 11.11 4.95 -2.87
N CYS A 113 12.07 4.27 -3.51
CA CYS A 113 12.63 4.75 -4.78
C CYS A 113 11.57 4.65 -5.86
N THR A 114 11.77 5.34 -6.99
CA THR A 114 10.87 5.20 -8.14
C THR A 114 11.57 5.55 -9.44
N ASP A 115 11.15 4.87 -10.50
CA ASP A 115 11.47 5.19 -11.89
C ASP A 115 10.39 6.04 -12.56
N SER A 116 9.31 6.34 -11.84
CA SER A 116 8.18 7.13 -12.34
C SER A 116 8.48 8.62 -12.37
N ASN A 117 7.85 9.29 -13.32
CA ASN A 117 7.81 10.76 -13.36
C ASN A 117 6.66 11.35 -12.51
N TYR A 118 6.02 10.57 -11.64
CA TYR A 118 4.88 11.01 -10.84
C TYR A 118 5.15 12.28 -10.02
N GLY A 119 6.36 12.40 -9.45
CA GLY A 119 6.76 13.54 -8.64
C GLY A 119 6.92 14.86 -9.41
N SER A 120 7.06 14.84 -10.74
CA SER A 120 7.26 16.04 -11.56
C SER A 120 6.11 17.05 -11.46
N GLN A 121 4.88 16.57 -11.16
CA GLN A 121 3.70 17.43 -10.96
C GLN A 121 3.86 18.44 -9.82
N TYR A 122 4.73 18.18 -8.86
CA TYR A 122 4.94 19.07 -7.70
C TYR A 122 5.93 20.21 -8.01
N GLN A 123 6.62 20.18 -9.15
CA GLN A 123 7.56 21.22 -9.62
C GLN A 123 8.60 21.63 -8.56
N LEU A 124 9.11 20.66 -7.80
CA LEU A 124 10.11 20.90 -6.77
C LEU A 124 11.47 21.26 -7.40
N PRO A 125 12.28 22.11 -6.76
CA PRO A 125 13.61 22.50 -7.25
C PRO A 125 14.68 21.39 -7.05
N GLY A 126 14.27 20.15 -6.80
CA GLY A 126 15.14 18.99 -6.55
C GLY A 126 14.34 17.69 -6.54
N THR A 127 14.96 16.62 -6.06
CA THR A 127 14.34 15.30 -5.97
C THR A 127 13.72 15.11 -4.58
N PHE A 128 12.44 14.83 -4.52
CA PHE A 128 11.76 14.42 -3.28
C PHE A 128 12.09 12.97 -2.95
N ALA A 129 12.34 12.68 -1.68
CA ALA A 129 12.52 11.32 -1.16
C ALA A 129 11.18 10.80 -0.59
N PRO A 130 10.44 9.96 -1.30
CA PRO A 130 9.19 9.39 -0.81
C PRO A 130 9.44 8.53 0.43
N THR A 131 8.95 8.98 1.58
CA THR A 131 9.24 8.38 2.89
C THR A 131 7.95 8.15 3.66
N ALA A 132 7.84 6.98 4.29
CA ALA A 132 6.71 6.64 5.15
C ALA A 132 6.73 7.48 6.44
N SER A 133 5.58 7.59 7.08
CA SER A 133 5.45 8.26 8.38
C SER A 133 6.11 7.44 9.47
N TYR A 134 7.11 8.01 10.15
CA TYR A 134 7.91 7.32 11.16
C TYR A 134 7.05 6.65 12.25
N ASN A 135 6.02 7.34 12.75
CA ASN A 135 5.15 6.80 13.79
C ASN A 135 4.44 5.51 13.35
N LEU A 136 4.01 5.43 12.07
CA LEU A 136 3.40 4.23 11.52
C LEU A 136 4.42 3.12 11.33
N VAL A 137 5.63 3.44 10.87
CA VAL A 137 6.73 2.45 10.75
C VAL A 137 7.06 1.87 12.13
N ALA A 138 7.28 2.73 13.13
CA ALA A 138 7.64 2.30 14.48
C ALA A 138 6.54 1.40 15.09
N ARG A 139 5.28 1.79 14.96
CA ARG A 139 4.16 0.99 15.48
C ARG A 139 4.01 -0.34 14.75
N ALA A 140 4.17 -0.38 13.42
CA ALA A 140 4.11 -1.63 12.66
C ALA A 140 5.22 -2.61 13.07
N VAL A 141 6.43 -2.11 13.31
CA VAL A 141 7.56 -2.93 13.80
C VAL A 141 7.27 -3.47 15.23
N GLU A 142 6.72 -2.64 16.10
CA GLU A 142 6.33 -3.05 17.46
C GLU A 142 5.27 -4.15 17.42
N VAL A 143 4.19 -3.97 16.65
CA VAL A 143 3.13 -4.96 16.47
C VAL A 143 3.67 -6.26 15.90
N ALA A 144 4.52 -6.19 14.86
CA ALA A 144 5.14 -7.38 14.29
C ALA A 144 5.95 -8.15 15.33
N LYS A 145 6.68 -7.44 16.20
CA LYS A 145 7.45 -8.04 17.31
C LYS A 145 6.52 -8.67 18.37
N GLU A 146 5.44 -7.99 18.75
CA GLU A 146 4.44 -8.52 19.68
C GLU A 146 3.80 -9.82 19.17
N GLN A 147 3.59 -9.91 17.85
CA GLN A 147 3.03 -11.09 17.19
C GLN A 147 4.07 -12.18 16.87
N GLY A 148 5.36 -11.94 17.13
CA GLY A 148 6.44 -12.86 16.76
C GLY A 148 6.61 -13.01 15.25
N THR A 149 6.18 -12.04 14.44
CA THR A 149 6.31 -12.04 12.99
C THR A 149 7.61 -11.35 12.58
N PRO A 150 8.58 -12.07 11.98
CA PRO A 150 9.76 -11.43 11.40
C PRO A 150 9.40 -10.47 10.29
N VAL A 151 10.04 -9.30 10.26
CA VAL A 151 9.82 -8.29 9.21
C VAL A 151 11.14 -7.71 8.74
N HIS A 152 11.21 -7.38 7.45
CA HIS A 152 12.27 -6.56 6.89
C HIS A 152 11.82 -5.11 6.87
N VAL A 153 12.68 -4.17 7.26
CA VAL A 153 12.38 -2.73 7.24
C VAL A 153 13.40 -2.03 6.36
N GLY A 154 12.96 -1.36 5.31
CA GLY A 154 13.91 -0.70 4.42
C GLY A 154 13.26 -0.04 3.21
N THR A 155 14.12 0.26 2.23
CA THR A 155 13.71 0.92 0.99
C THR A 155 13.12 -0.10 0.02
N VAL A 156 12.01 0.27 -0.62
CA VAL A 156 11.41 -0.46 -1.72
C VAL A 156 11.53 0.35 -3.02
N VAL A 157 11.18 -0.21 -4.17
CA VAL A 157 11.05 0.55 -5.42
C VAL A 157 9.63 0.44 -5.95
N SER A 158 9.03 1.60 -6.24
CA SER A 158 7.77 1.70 -6.97
C SER A 158 8.06 1.93 -8.44
N SER A 159 7.70 0.96 -9.30
CA SER A 159 7.93 1.02 -10.74
C SER A 159 6.63 1.23 -11.51
N ASP A 160 6.67 2.01 -12.60
CA ASP A 160 5.55 2.14 -13.53
C ASP A 160 5.41 0.94 -14.47
N VAL A 161 6.47 0.11 -14.58
CA VAL A 161 6.54 -0.98 -15.56
C VAL A 161 6.68 -2.32 -14.85
N PHE A 162 5.66 -3.18 -14.99
CA PHE A 162 5.71 -4.55 -14.46
C PHE A 162 6.52 -5.50 -15.36
N TYR A 163 6.34 -5.40 -16.67
CA TYR A 163 7.08 -6.19 -17.67
C TYR A 163 8.16 -5.32 -18.30
N SER A 164 9.34 -5.29 -17.67
CA SER A 164 10.46 -4.47 -18.14
C SER A 164 11.22 -5.12 -19.31
N ASP A 165 11.47 -4.37 -20.38
CA ASP A 165 12.35 -4.79 -21.49
C ASP A 165 13.82 -4.86 -21.07
N ASN A 166 14.21 -4.19 -19.98
CA ASN A 166 15.59 -4.18 -19.51
C ASN A 166 15.74 -5.09 -18.27
N PRO A 167 16.32 -6.31 -18.43
CA PRO A 167 16.50 -7.24 -17.33
C PRO A 167 17.53 -6.77 -16.28
N GLU A 168 18.34 -5.76 -16.58
CA GLU A 168 19.35 -5.22 -15.68
C GLU A 168 18.76 -4.23 -14.66
N THR A 169 17.54 -3.73 -14.88
CA THR A 169 16.90 -2.76 -13.97
C THR A 169 16.79 -3.29 -12.55
N SER A 170 16.27 -4.51 -12.37
CA SER A 170 16.13 -5.14 -11.06
C SER A 170 17.49 -5.40 -10.39
N LYS A 171 18.51 -5.76 -11.16
CA LYS A 171 19.87 -5.94 -10.65
C LYS A 171 20.49 -4.61 -10.17
N ALA A 172 20.18 -3.50 -10.83
CA ALA A 172 20.63 -2.19 -10.40
C ALA A 172 20.03 -1.79 -9.06
N TRP A 173 18.71 -1.96 -8.88
CA TRP A 173 18.05 -1.72 -7.59
C TRP A 173 18.56 -2.65 -6.49
N ARG A 174 18.78 -3.93 -6.80
CA ARG A 174 19.37 -4.89 -5.86
C ARG A 174 20.73 -4.44 -5.34
N LYS A 175 21.62 -3.92 -6.21
CA LYS A 175 22.96 -3.41 -5.80
C LYS A 175 22.88 -2.24 -4.82
N MET A 176 21.77 -1.48 -4.84
CA MET A 176 21.52 -0.37 -3.92
C MET A 176 20.89 -0.82 -2.59
N GLY A 177 20.69 -2.11 -2.38
CA GLY A 177 20.07 -2.64 -1.16
C GLY A 177 18.55 -2.48 -1.09
N VAL A 178 17.88 -2.19 -2.22
CA VAL A 178 16.42 -2.13 -2.29
C VAL A 178 15.85 -3.53 -2.04
N LEU A 179 14.89 -3.65 -1.09
CA LEU A 179 14.40 -4.93 -0.60
C LEU A 179 13.48 -5.64 -1.60
N CYS A 180 12.55 -4.91 -2.19
CA CYS A 180 11.55 -5.45 -3.11
C CYS A 180 11.02 -4.39 -4.07
N ALA A 181 10.37 -4.85 -5.15
CA ALA A 181 9.70 -4.01 -6.14
C ALA A 181 8.17 -4.12 -6.00
N GLU A 182 7.50 -2.99 -6.05
CA GLU A 182 6.04 -2.82 -6.07
C GLU A 182 5.69 -1.62 -6.96
N MET A 183 4.46 -1.11 -6.96
CA MET A 183 4.06 -0.13 -7.96
C MET A 183 3.37 1.14 -7.40
N GLU A 184 3.25 1.36 -6.07
CA GLU A 184 2.36 2.40 -5.53
C GLU A 184 2.89 3.22 -4.35
N CYS A 185 3.81 2.69 -3.53
CA CYS A 185 4.26 3.33 -2.29
C CYS A 185 4.78 4.76 -2.51
N ALA A 186 5.54 5.00 -3.58
CA ALA A 186 6.09 6.32 -3.85
C ALA A 186 4.99 7.37 -4.06
N ALA A 187 3.94 7.06 -4.83
CA ALA A 187 2.82 7.97 -5.04
C ALA A 187 2.03 8.22 -3.74
N LEU A 188 1.78 7.17 -2.96
CA LEU A 188 1.10 7.28 -1.67
C LEU A 188 1.87 8.20 -0.71
N PHE A 189 3.19 8.00 -0.58
CA PHE A 189 4.04 8.80 0.31
C PHE A 189 4.13 10.26 -0.15
N MET A 190 4.20 10.52 -1.46
CA MET A 190 4.17 11.87 -2.00
C MET A 190 2.83 12.57 -1.74
N ASN A 191 1.71 11.89 -1.96
CA ASN A 191 0.37 12.45 -1.69
C ASN A 191 0.17 12.73 -0.20
N ALA A 192 0.60 11.83 0.69
CA ALA A 192 0.53 12.03 2.12
C ALA A 192 1.35 13.25 2.57
N ALA A 193 2.61 13.34 2.12
CA ALA A 193 3.47 14.47 2.42
C ALA A 193 2.86 15.80 1.95
N ARG A 194 2.34 15.84 0.71
CA ARG A 194 1.70 17.04 0.14
C ARG A 194 0.44 17.46 0.89
N ALA A 195 -0.31 16.49 1.43
CA ALA A 195 -1.54 16.74 2.19
C ALA A 195 -1.29 16.98 3.68
N GLY A 196 -0.05 16.82 4.18
CA GLY A 196 0.25 16.87 5.62
C GLY A 196 -0.39 15.71 6.40
N LYS A 197 -0.48 14.54 5.78
CA LYS A 197 -1.11 13.32 6.29
C LYS A 197 -0.10 12.18 6.46
N GLU A 198 -0.52 11.05 7.01
CA GLU A 198 0.36 9.91 7.29
C GLU A 198 0.15 8.77 6.30
N ALA A 199 1.25 8.11 5.93
CA ALA A 199 1.24 6.94 5.06
C ALA A 199 2.28 5.89 5.46
N LEU A 200 1.95 4.62 5.16
CA LEU A 200 2.85 3.48 5.31
C LEU A 200 2.59 2.47 4.18
N GLY A 201 3.61 1.72 3.79
CA GLY A 201 3.48 0.51 2.99
C GLY A 201 3.90 -0.72 3.81
N ILE A 202 3.03 -1.72 3.88
CA ILE A 202 3.35 -3.06 4.42
C ILE A 202 3.10 -4.04 3.27
N LEU A 203 4.09 -4.85 2.95
CA LEU A 203 4.09 -5.66 1.75
C LEU A 203 4.38 -7.11 2.12
N THR A 204 3.67 -8.05 1.50
CA THR A 204 4.05 -9.47 1.55
C THR A 204 4.72 -9.85 0.24
N ILE A 205 5.84 -10.53 0.34
CA ILE A 205 6.56 -11.01 -0.83
C ILE A 205 5.76 -12.13 -1.49
N SER A 206 5.39 -11.91 -2.74
CA SER A 206 4.61 -12.85 -3.54
C SER A 206 5.43 -13.69 -4.51
N ASP A 207 6.61 -13.19 -4.88
CA ASP A 207 7.53 -13.79 -5.82
C ASP A 207 8.95 -13.27 -5.60
N HIS A 208 9.94 -13.96 -6.13
CA HIS A 208 11.34 -13.55 -6.07
C HIS A 208 11.86 -13.28 -7.48
N MET A 209 12.35 -12.07 -7.74
CA MET A 209 12.72 -11.63 -9.10
C MET A 209 13.95 -12.36 -9.71
N PHE A 210 14.72 -13.09 -8.88
CA PHE A 210 15.92 -13.82 -9.29
C PHE A 210 15.86 -15.33 -9.00
N ARG A 211 14.69 -15.84 -8.54
CA ARG A 211 14.43 -17.25 -8.29
C ARG A 211 13.08 -17.62 -8.91
N GLU A 212 12.90 -18.88 -9.27
CA GLU A 212 11.62 -19.40 -9.76
C GLU A 212 10.67 -19.72 -8.59
N GLU A 213 10.39 -18.72 -7.77
CA GLU A 213 9.52 -18.84 -6.60
C GLU A 213 8.40 -17.81 -6.68
N ALA A 214 7.16 -18.27 -6.71
CA ALA A 214 5.98 -17.40 -6.70
C ALA A 214 4.77 -18.11 -6.12
N ILE A 215 3.86 -17.36 -5.50
CA ILE A 215 2.55 -17.86 -5.07
C ILE A 215 1.50 -17.61 -6.15
N SER A 216 0.43 -18.42 -6.11
CA SER A 216 -0.68 -18.30 -7.08
C SER A 216 -1.45 -16.98 -6.92
N ALA A 217 -2.21 -16.58 -7.96
CA ALA A 217 -3.06 -15.40 -7.89
C ALA A 217 -4.12 -15.52 -6.79
N GLU A 218 -4.70 -16.71 -6.60
CA GLU A 218 -5.68 -16.98 -5.54
C GLU A 218 -5.06 -16.84 -4.14
N ALA A 219 -3.87 -17.39 -3.92
CA ALA A 219 -3.15 -17.24 -2.65
C ALA A 219 -2.82 -15.77 -2.34
N ARG A 220 -2.52 -14.94 -3.35
CA ARG A 220 -2.29 -13.49 -3.16
C ARG A 220 -3.51 -12.77 -2.59
N GLN A 221 -4.73 -13.26 -2.83
CA GLN A 221 -5.95 -12.63 -2.34
C GLN A 221 -6.20 -12.90 -0.85
N THR A 222 -5.90 -14.10 -0.36
CA THR A 222 -6.37 -14.59 0.96
C THR A 222 -5.27 -15.00 1.94
N SER A 223 -4.00 -15.11 1.49
CA SER A 223 -2.94 -15.70 2.32
C SER A 223 -2.03 -14.70 3.05
N PHE A 224 -2.26 -13.40 2.92
CA PHE A 224 -1.40 -12.36 3.50
C PHE A 224 -1.82 -11.94 4.91
N ASN A 225 -2.27 -12.88 5.73
CA ASN A 225 -2.86 -12.60 7.05
C ASN A 225 -1.90 -11.84 7.98
N LYS A 226 -0.61 -12.24 8.05
CA LYS A 226 0.39 -11.56 8.89
C LYS A 226 0.50 -10.07 8.58
N MET A 227 0.55 -9.70 7.30
CA MET A 227 0.58 -8.30 6.86
C MET A 227 -0.70 -7.56 7.27
N MET A 228 -1.87 -8.19 7.09
CA MET A 228 -3.16 -7.61 7.43
C MET A 228 -3.30 -7.37 8.93
N GLU A 229 -2.88 -8.33 9.76
CA GLU A 229 -2.91 -8.25 11.22
C GLU A 229 -1.94 -7.19 11.78
N ILE A 230 -0.79 -6.98 11.13
CA ILE A 230 0.13 -5.89 11.50
C ILE A 230 -0.47 -4.52 11.14
N ALA A 231 -1.23 -4.44 10.03
CA ALA A 231 -1.80 -3.18 9.56
C ALA A 231 -3.06 -2.75 10.33
N LEU A 232 -3.81 -3.69 10.89
CA LEU A 232 -5.00 -3.50 11.72
C LEU A 232 -4.64 -3.21 13.20
#